data_31fa3086932b8bd053820d52b98ac010
#
_entry.id   31fa3086932b8bd053820d52b98ac010
#
_cell.length_a   1.000
_cell.length_b   1.000
_cell.length_c   1.000
_cell.angle_alpha   90.00
_cell.angle_beta   90.00
_cell.angle_gamma   90.00
#
_symmetry.space_group_name_H-M   'P 1'
#
loop_
_entity.id
_entity.type
_entity.pdbx_description
1 polymer ?
#
loop_
_entity_poly.entity_id
_entity_poly.type
_entity_poly.pdbx_seq_one_letter_code
_entity_poly.pdbx_strand_id
1 'polypeptide(L)'
;FAGADPASRKALDTPEDAPVALALARLHEKKGLDTLLDATAKIDGLYVWIAGEGPLEAELKAHCSRLGLDDRVRFLGWRNDRGALLAACDVVAFPSRYEPFGTVTVDAWAASRPLVAADAAGPAAYVKDGVNGLLIPKNDVDALADALRRVVTDKALAARLVAGGRASYEAQFTKAAFQRDSLAL
;
A
#
# COMPACT_ATOMS: atom_id res chain seq x y z
N PHE A 1 0.86 4.50 14.43
CA PHE A 1 -0.47 4.24 13.84
C PHE A 1 -1.26 3.17 14.60
N ALA A 2 -0.61 2.42 15.48
CA ALA A 2 -1.32 1.44 16.31
C ALA A 2 -2.39 2.16 17.16
N GLY A 3 -3.66 1.70 17.06
CA GLY A 3 -4.78 2.28 17.79
C GLY A 3 -5.44 3.49 17.14
N ALA A 4 -5.14 3.82 15.89
CA ALA A 4 -5.91 4.82 15.16
C ALA A 4 -7.32 4.27 14.85
N ASP A 5 -8.34 5.11 15.06
CA ASP A 5 -9.70 4.78 14.62
C ASP A 5 -9.74 4.66 13.09
N PRO A 6 -10.39 3.62 12.54
CA PRO A 6 -10.48 3.46 11.10
C PRO A 6 -11.23 4.62 10.43
N ALA A 7 -10.77 5.01 9.24
CA ALA A 7 -11.53 5.92 8.39
C ALA A 7 -12.87 5.29 8.01
N SER A 8 -13.91 6.11 7.93
CA SER A 8 -15.23 5.63 7.50
C SER A 8 -15.20 5.30 6.00
N ARG A 9 -15.38 4.06 5.64
CA ARG A 9 -15.51 3.60 4.25
C ARG A 9 -16.69 4.29 3.55
N LYS A 10 -17.81 4.41 4.25
CA LYS A 10 -19.01 5.11 3.76
C LYS A 10 -18.73 6.58 3.44
N ALA A 11 -17.96 7.28 4.28
CA ALA A 11 -17.58 8.67 4.03
C ALA A 11 -16.62 8.82 2.83
N LEU A 12 -16.02 7.73 2.40
CA LEU A 12 -15.14 7.64 1.23
C LEU A 12 -15.84 6.91 0.05
N ASP A 13 -17.16 6.91 0.02
CA ASP A 13 -17.97 6.27 -1.03
C ASP A 13 -17.51 4.84 -1.35
N THR A 14 -17.23 4.07 -0.31
CA THR A 14 -16.71 2.70 -0.42
C THR A 14 -17.61 1.76 0.39
N PRO A 15 -18.12 0.66 -0.19
CA PRO A 15 -18.88 -0.33 0.55
C PRO A 15 -18.09 -0.94 1.72
N GLU A 16 -18.77 -1.21 2.83
CA GLU A 16 -18.14 -1.70 4.06
C GLU A 16 -17.47 -3.08 3.90
N ASP A 17 -18.00 -3.91 3.02
CA ASP A 17 -17.55 -5.27 2.73
C ASP A 17 -16.59 -5.38 1.53
N ALA A 18 -16.37 -4.29 0.81
CA ALA A 18 -15.48 -4.29 -0.34
C ALA A 18 -14.00 -4.37 0.09
N PRO A 19 -13.15 -5.15 -0.59
CA PRO A 19 -11.72 -5.11 -0.38
C PRO A 19 -11.13 -3.77 -0.82
N VAL A 20 -10.24 -3.20 -0.01
CA VAL A 20 -9.63 -1.88 -0.22
C VAL A 20 -8.11 -1.97 -0.27
N ALA A 21 -7.52 -1.55 -1.37
CA ALA A 21 -6.09 -1.27 -1.47
C ALA A 21 -5.83 0.23 -1.26
N LEU A 22 -4.83 0.55 -0.43
CA LEU A 22 -4.41 1.92 -0.14
C LEU A 22 -3.05 2.22 -0.75
N ALA A 23 -2.96 3.28 -1.54
CA ALA A 23 -1.70 3.87 -1.98
C ALA A 23 -1.48 5.23 -1.30
N LEU A 24 -0.39 5.35 -0.55
CA LEU A 24 0.08 6.60 0.06
C LEU A 24 1.24 7.13 -0.77
N ALA A 25 1.01 8.07 -1.66
CA ALA A 25 2.03 8.51 -2.60
C ALA A 25 1.77 9.90 -3.17
N ARG A 26 2.86 10.62 -3.45
CA ARG A 26 2.78 11.78 -4.33
C ARG A 26 2.35 11.33 -5.74
N LEU A 27 1.47 12.08 -6.40
CA LEU A 27 1.00 11.77 -7.75
C LEU A 27 2.07 12.16 -8.78
N HIS A 28 3.04 11.27 -8.95
CA HIS A 28 4.24 11.47 -9.77
C HIS A 28 4.62 10.15 -10.46
N GLU A 29 5.21 10.21 -11.65
CA GLU A 29 5.60 9.03 -12.46
C GLU A 29 6.42 7.98 -11.70
N LYS A 30 7.30 8.42 -10.78
CA LYS A 30 8.14 7.54 -9.95
C LYS A 30 7.33 6.64 -9.00
N LYS A 31 6.04 6.93 -8.81
CA LYS A 31 5.18 6.21 -7.85
C LYS A 31 4.38 5.08 -8.48
N GLY A 32 4.36 4.95 -9.80
CA GLY A 32 3.75 3.82 -10.50
C GLY A 32 2.24 3.69 -10.31
N LEU A 33 1.53 4.81 -10.09
CA LEU A 33 0.09 4.80 -9.83
C LEU A 33 -0.72 4.43 -11.09
N ASP A 34 -0.20 4.70 -12.26
CA ASP A 34 -0.73 4.20 -13.54
C ASP A 34 -0.71 2.66 -13.59
N THR A 35 0.40 2.03 -13.20
CA THR A 35 0.50 0.57 -13.06
C THR A 35 -0.52 0.03 -12.06
N LEU A 36 -0.79 0.76 -10.96
CA LEU A 36 -1.82 0.37 -9.99
C LEU A 36 -3.22 0.44 -10.60
N LEU A 37 -3.53 1.48 -11.35
CA LEU A 37 -4.82 1.60 -12.05
C LEU A 37 -5.02 0.47 -13.05
N ASP A 38 -4.00 0.17 -13.87
CA ASP A 38 -4.05 -0.93 -14.83
C ASP A 38 -4.24 -2.30 -14.14
N ALA A 39 -3.57 -2.52 -13.01
CA ALA A 39 -3.74 -3.73 -12.21
C ALA A 39 -5.15 -3.81 -11.60
N THR A 40 -5.69 -2.69 -11.11
CA THR A 40 -7.04 -2.62 -10.54
C THR A 40 -8.11 -2.98 -11.56
N ALA A 41 -7.93 -2.60 -12.82
CA ALA A 41 -8.84 -2.97 -13.90
C ALA A 41 -8.95 -4.49 -14.13
N LYS A 42 -7.96 -5.26 -13.66
CA LYS A 42 -7.93 -6.73 -13.74
C LYS A 42 -8.48 -7.45 -12.50
N ILE A 43 -8.97 -6.71 -11.50
CA ILE A 43 -9.46 -7.28 -10.25
C ILE A 43 -10.88 -6.79 -10.01
N ASP A 44 -11.83 -7.69 -10.12
CA ASP A 44 -13.23 -7.35 -9.85
C ASP A 44 -13.45 -7.04 -8.37
N GLY A 45 -14.26 -6.01 -8.10
CA GLY A 45 -14.68 -5.64 -6.75
C GLY A 45 -13.62 -4.98 -5.88
N LEU A 46 -12.35 -4.88 -6.30
CA LEU A 46 -11.31 -4.16 -5.55
C LEU A 46 -11.55 -2.65 -5.63
N TYR A 47 -11.62 -2.01 -4.49
CA TYR A 47 -11.57 -0.55 -4.35
C TYR A 47 -10.14 -0.09 -4.10
N VAL A 48 -9.80 1.09 -4.63
CA VAL A 48 -8.46 1.68 -4.44
C VAL A 48 -8.60 3.09 -3.91
N TRP A 49 -7.92 3.36 -2.80
CA TRP A 49 -7.75 4.69 -2.26
C TRP A 49 -6.35 5.21 -2.58
N ILE A 50 -6.28 6.36 -3.22
CA ILE A 50 -5.02 7.04 -3.55
C ILE A 50 -4.98 8.33 -2.74
N ALA A 51 -4.13 8.36 -1.70
CA ALA A 51 -3.96 9.51 -0.82
C ALA A 51 -2.64 10.20 -1.11
N GLY A 52 -2.73 11.43 -1.58
CA GLY A 52 -1.65 12.30 -1.96
C GLY A 52 -2.03 13.25 -3.09
N GLU A 53 -1.13 14.15 -3.41
CA GLU A 53 -1.26 15.15 -4.47
C GLU A 53 -0.02 15.15 -5.35
N GLY A 54 -0.13 15.73 -6.54
CA GLY A 54 1.01 15.86 -7.43
C GLY A 54 0.64 16.21 -8.86
N PRO A 55 1.65 16.44 -9.71
CA PRO A 55 1.45 16.95 -11.06
C PRO A 55 0.66 16.02 -11.98
N LEU A 56 0.61 14.71 -11.70
CA LEU A 56 -0.09 13.73 -12.55
C LEU A 56 -1.56 13.54 -12.16
N GLU A 57 -2.14 14.34 -11.28
CA GLU A 57 -3.52 14.13 -10.81
C GLU A 57 -4.54 14.08 -11.94
N ALA A 58 -4.51 15.08 -12.83
CA ALA A 58 -5.42 15.13 -13.98
C ALA A 58 -5.24 13.94 -14.94
N GLU A 59 -3.99 13.56 -15.20
CA GLU A 59 -3.66 12.45 -16.09
C GLU A 59 -4.12 11.11 -15.49
N LEU A 60 -3.87 10.88 -14.20
CA LEU A 60 -4.28 9.65 -13.50
C LEU A 60 -5.80 9.53 -13.42
N LYS A 61 -6.52 10.64 -13.15
CA LYS A 61 -7.99 10.66 -13.19
C LYS A 61 -8.52 10.33 -14.58
N ALA A 62 -7.96 10.93 -15.63
CA ALA A 62 -8.32 10.61 -17.00
C ALA A 62 -8.03 9.15 -17.37
N HIS A 63 -6.91 8.60 -16.88
CA HIS A 63 -6.58 7.19 -17.08
C HIS A 63 -7.57 6.28 -16.34
N CYS A 64 -7.91 6.61 -15.10
CA CYS A 64 -8.92 5.91 -14.30
C CYS A 64 -10.26 5.83 -15.06
N SER A 65 -10.74 6.96 -15.61
CA SER A 65 -12.00 7.00 -16.39
C SER A 65 -11.91 6.18 -17.67
N ARG A 66 -10.78 6.21 -18.39
CA ARG A 66 -10.59 5.34 -19.59
C ARG A 66 -10.66 3.85 -19.26
N LEU A 67 -10.26 3.47 -18.06
CA LEU A 67 -10.33 2.09 -17.57
C LEU A 67 -11.70 1.72 -16.97
N GLY A 68 -12.64 2.67 -16.87
CA GLY A 68 -13.96 2.47 -16.27
C GLY A 68 -13.89 2.22 -14.75
N LEU A 69 -12.97 2.87 -14.05
CA LEU A 69 -12.71 2.65 -12.62
C LEU A 69 -13.26 3.76 -11.72
N ASP A 70 -14.01 4.73 -12.26
CA ASP A 70 -14.50 5.89 -11.49
C ASP A 70 -15.31 5.49 -10.25
N ASP A 71 -16.05 4.37 -10.33
CA ASP A 71 -16.86 3.85 -9.23
C ASP A 71 -16.04 3.14 -8.14
N ARG A 72 -14.77 2.82 -8.38
CA ARG A 72 -13.95 2.00 -7.47
C ARG A 72 -12.64 2.65 -7.04
N VAL A 73 -12.21 3.73 -7.68
CA VAL A 73 -10.98 4.46 -7.30
C VAL A 73 -11.35 5.79 -6.68
N ARG A 74 -10.75 6.08 -5.52
CA ARG A 74 -10.94 7.34 -4.78
C ARG A 74 -9.62 8.09 -4.71
N PHE A 75 -9.56 9.24 -5.36
CA PHE A 75 -8.46 10.20 -5.21
C PHE A 75 -8.76 11.08 -4.01
N LEU A 76 -8.06 10.85 -2.90
CA LEU A 76 -8.38 11.47 -1.60
C LEU A 76 -7.67 12.80 -1.35
N GLY A 77 -6.77 13.21 -2.27
CA GLY A 77 -5.93 14.38 -2.06
C GLY A 77 -4.94 14.21 -0.90
N TRP A 78 -4.42 15.31 -0.40
CA TRP A 78 -3.56 15.28 0.77
C TRP A 78 -4.33 14.90 2.03
N ARG A 79 -3.80 13.93 2.79
CA ARG A 79 -4.42 13.44 4.02
C ARG A 79 -3.44 13.51 5.19
N ASN A 80 -3.86 14.07 6.31
CA ASN A 80 -3.11 14.08 7.57
C ASN A 80 -3.52 12.95 8.52
N ASP A 81 -4.60 12.22 8.22
CA ASP A 81 -5.14 11.09 8.97
C ASP A 81 -4.71 9.72 8.38
N ARG A 82 -3.46 9.61 7.92
CA ARG A 82 -2.92 8.37 7.30
C ARG A 82 -3.13 7.14 8.17
N GLY A 83 -3.03 7.28 9.49
CA GLY A 83 -3.31 6.18 10.42
C GLY A 83 -4.72 5.64 10.30
N ALA A 84 -5.72 6.50 10.13
CA ALA A 84 -7.12 6.11 9.95
C ALA A 84 -7.33 5.38 8.61
N LEU A 85 -6.70 5.85 7.53
CA LEU A 85 -6.75 5.17 6.22
C LEU A 85 -6.09 3.78 6.29
N LEU A 86 -4.91 3.69 6.91
CA LEU A 86 -4.22 2.41 7.12
C LEU A 86 -5.06 1.46 7.97
N ALA A 87 -5.72 1.94 9.03
CA ALA A 87 -6.59 1.11 9.86
C ALA A 87 -7.83 0.58 9.11
N ALA A 88 -8.28 1.27 8.06
CA ALA A 88 -9.48 0.94 7.30
C ALA A 88 -9.19 0.12 6.03
N CYS A 89 -7.98 0.11 5.49
CA CYS A 89 -7.65 -0.65 4.28
C CYS A 89 -7.36 -2.12 4.57
N ASP A 90 -7.43 -2.97 3.55
CA ASP A 90 -7.13 -4.39 3.61
C ASP A 90 -5.70 -4.71 3.17
N VAL A 91 -5.13 -3.90 2.28
CA VAL A 91 -3.76 -4.05 1.78
C VAL A 91 -3.17 -2.69 1.43
N VAL A 92 -1.87 -2.52 1.64
CA VAL A 92 -1.12 -1.36 1.16
C VAL A 92 -0.46 -1.71 -0.17
N ALA A 93 -0.77 -0.93 -1.21
CA ALA A 93 -0.17 -1.03 -2.54
C ALA A 93 0.93 0.02 -2.69
N PHE A 94 2.16 -0.43 -2.96
CA PHE A 94 3.34 0.42 -3.08
C PHE A 94 4.11 0.16 -4.38
N PRO A 95 3.54 0.51 -5.56
CA PRO A 95 4.06 0.15 -6.87
C PRO A 95 5.18 1.09 -7.36
N SER A 96 5.91 1.73 -6.46
CA SER A 96 6.91 2.75 -6.79
C SER A 96 8.02 2.21 -7.70
N ARG A 97 8.29 2.93 -8.78
CA ARG A 97 9.39 2.67 -9.71
C ARG A 97 10.75 3.09 -9.14
N TYR A 98 10.72 4.18 -8.38
CA TYR A 98 11.89 4.73 -7.71
C TYR A 98 11.51 5.14 -6.29
N GLU A 99 12.18 4.52 -5.33
CA GLU A 99 11.98 4.74 -3.90
C GLU A 99 13.26 4.40 -3.14
N PRO A 100 14.00 5.40 -2.66
CA PRO A 100 15.28 5.17 -1.98
C PRO A 100 15.17 4.47 -0.63
N PHE A 101 14.13 4.81 0.16
CA PHE A 101 13.92 4.25 1.49
C PHE A 101 12.61 3.46 1.63
N GLY A 102 11.48 4.07 1.25
CA GLY A 102 10.16 3.42 1.31
C GLY A 102 9.49 3.48 2.66
N THR A 103 9.30 4.68 3.21
CA THR A 103 8.59 4.89 4.49
C THR A 103 7.21 4.24 4.54
N VAL A 104 6.52 4.13 3.40
CA VAL A 104 5.23 3.46 3.28
C VAL A 104 5.30 1.98 3.69
N THR A 105 6.43 1.30 3.45
CA THR A 105 6.68 -0.06 3.95
C THR A 105 6.59 -0.11 5.48
N VAL A 106 7.28 0.82 6.13
CA VAL A 106 7.32 0.92 7.61
C VAL A 106 5.95 1.31 8.15
N ASP A 107 5.25 2.23 7.48
CA ASP A 107 3.88 2.65 7.85
C ASP A 107 2.90 1.46 7.80
N ALA A 108 2.95 0.65 6.73
CA ALA A 108 2.12 -0.54 6.58
C ALA A 108 2.37 -1.56 7.70
N TRP A 109 3.63 -1.85 8.00
CA TRP A 109 4.01 -2.78 9.08
C TRP A 109 3.62 -2.26 10.46
N ALA A 110 3.85 -0.97 10.74
CA ALA A 110 3.45 -0.32 12.00
C ALA A 110 1.92 -0.38 12.21
N ALA A 111 1.15 -0.27 11.13
CA ALA A 111 -0.31 -0.36 11.14
C ALA A 111 -0.84 -1.81 11.07
N SER A 112 0.06 -2.82 11.05
CA SER A 112 -0.31 -4.23 10.89
C SER A 112 -1.17 -4.47 9.64
N ARG A 113 -0.72 -3.93 8.48
CA ARG A 113 -1.36 -4.14 7.19
C ARG A 113 -0.48 -4.94 6.25
N PRO A 114 -1.06 -5.86 5.47
CA PRO A 114 -0.32 -6.54 4.42
C PRO A 114 0.23 -5.53 3.41
N LEU A 115 1.41 -5.79 2.87
CA LEU A 115 2.08 -4.93 1.90
C LEU A 115 2.32 -5.68 0.59
N VAL A 116 2.00 -5.05 -0.53
CA VAL A 116 2.46 -5.41 -1.87
C VAL A 116 3.31 -4.26 -2.38
N ALA A 117 4.60 -4.48 -2.61
CA ALA A 117 5.54 -3.46 -3.03
C ALA A 117 6.26 -3.85 -4.32
N ALA A 118 6.58 -2.86 -5.15
CA ALA A 118 7.47 -3.06 -6.28
C ALA A 118 8.93 -3.17 -5.81
N ASP A 119 9.74 -3.89 -6.56
CA ASP A 119 11.19 -4.12 -6.35
C ASP A 119 11.99 -2.82 -6.64
N ALA A 120 11.67 -1.75 -5.93
CA ALA A 120 12.47 -0.53 -5.87
C ALA A 120 13.49 -0.64 -4.72
N ALA A 121 14.59 0.11 -4.78
CA ALA A 121 15.74 -0.03 -3.88
C ALA A 121 15.36 -0.02 -2.39
N GLY A 122 14.46 0.89 -1.97
CA GLY A 122 14.01 0.97 -0.59
C GLY A 122 13.23 -0.28 -0.14
N PRO A 123 12.08 -0.59 -0.75
CA PRO A 123 11.33 -1.80 -0.42
C PRO A 123 12.17 -3.07 -0.54
N ALA A 124 12.98 -3.24 -1.59
CA ALA A 124 13.83 -4.41 -1.79
C ALA A 124 14.85 -4.65 -0.67
N ALA A 125 15.26 -3.59 0.03
CA ALA A 125 16.18 -3.72 1.16
C ALA A 125 15.55 -4.36 2.40
N TYR A 126 14.23 -4.24 2.57
CA TYR A 126 13.52 -4.62 3.80
C TYR A 126 12.48 -5.71 3.58
N VAL A 127 11.82 -5.73 2.41
CA VAL A 127 10.76 -6.68 2.12
C VAL A 127 11.37 -8.02 1.71
N LYS A 128 10.97 -9.06 2.44
CA LYS A 128 11.27 -10.47 2.11
C LYS A 128 9.99 -11.06 1.54
N ASP A 129 10.01 -11.37 0.24
CA ASP A 129 8.85 -11.87 -0.48
C ASP A 129 8.20 -13.08 0.19
N GLY A 130 6.88 -13.04 0.34
CA GLY A 130 6.09 -14.08 0.99
C GLY A 130 6.23 -14.17 2.51
N VAL A 131 7.09 -13.35 3.14
CA VAL A 131 7.35 -13.36 4.59
C VAL A 131 6.75 -12.14 5.27
N ASN A 132 7.17 -10.93 4.91
CA ASN A 132 6.73 -9.68 5.52
C ASN A 132 6.06 -8.72 4.53
N GLY A 133 5.87 -9.15 3.29
CA GLY A 133 5.21 -8.49 2.19
C GLY A 133 5.28 -9.35 0.94
N LEU A 134 4.62 -8.93 -0.12
CA LEU A 134 4.86 -9.45 -1.47
C LEU A 134 5.68 -8.43 -2.25
N LEU A 135 6.74 -8.91 -2.92
CA LEU A 135 7.62 -8.09 -3.74
C LEU A 135 7.40 -8.46 -5.21
N ILE A 136 7.07 -7.47 -6.04
CA ILE A 136 6.77 -7.66 -7.45
C ILE A 136 7.74 -6.87 -8.33
N PRO A 137 7.98 -7.28 -9.59
CA PRO A 137 8.76 -6.49 -10.52
C PRO A 137 8.15 -5.10 -10.75
N LYS A 138 8.99 -4.08 -10.94
CA LYS A 138 8.54 -2.73 -11.30
C LYS A 138 7.83 -2.74 -12.64
N ASN A 139 6.74 -1.97 -12.75
CA ASN A 139 5.91 -1.85 -13.97
C ASN A 139 5.22 -3.15 -14.42
N ASP A 140 5.20 -4.17 -13.60
CA ASP A 140 4.52 -5.42 -13.92
C ASP A 140 3.08 -5.38 -13.42
N VAL A 141 2.17 -5.05 -14.34
CA VAL A 141 0.72 -4.94 -14.09
C VAL A 141 0.13 -6.28 -13.66
N ASP A 142 0.54 -7.37 -14.30
CA ASP A 142 -0.01 -8.71 -14.02
C ASP A 142 0.46 -9.24 -12.66
N ALA A 143 1.74 -9.06 -12.35
CA ALA A 143 2.27 -9.43 -11.04
C ALA A 143 1.63 -8.62 -9.92
N LEU A 144 1.40 -7.30 -10.13
CA LEU A 144 0.71 -6.46 -9.15
C LEU A 144 -0.75 -6.89 -8.95
N ALA A 145 -1.47 -7.17 -10.04
CA ALA A 145 -2.85 -7.63 -9.98
C ALA A 145 -2.98 -8.97 -9.26
N ASP A 146 -2.10 -9.93 -9.57
CA ASP A 146 -2.09 -11.24 -8.90
C ASP A 146 -1.77 -11.11 -7.41
N ALA A 147 -0.75 -10.34 -7.05
CA ALA A 147 -0.36 -10.13 -5.67
C ALA A 147 -1.48 -9.47 -4.84
N LEU A 148 -2.11 -8.41 -5.35
CA LEU A 148 -3.24 -7.75 -4.69
C LEU A 148 -4.43 -8.70 -4.52
N ARG A 149 -4.80 -9.42 -5.61
CA ARG A 149 -5.90 -10.41 -5.56
C ARG A 149 -5.64 -11.47 -4.50
N ARG A 150 -4.45 -12.05 -4.47
CA ARG A 150 -4.07 -13.08 -3.49
C ARG A 150 -4.19 -12.56 -2.06
N VAL A 151 -3.68 -11.38 -1.78
CA VAL A 151 -3.73 -10.81 -0.42
C VAL A 151 -5.17 -10.56 0.04
N VAL A 152 -6.06 -10.06 -0.82
CA VAL A 152 -7.43 -9.75 -0.41
C VAL A 152 -8.35 -10.98 -0.37
N THR A 153 -7.99 -12.08 -1.04
CA THR A 153 -8.80 -13.32 -1.07
C THR A 153 -8.27 -14.42 -0.14
N ASP A 154 -6.95 -14.47 0.10
CA ASP A 154 -6.32 -15.47 0.97
C ASP A 154 -6.03 -14.87 2.36
N LYS A 155 -6.94 -15.09 3.29
CA LYS A 155 -6.81 -14.61 4.68
C LYS A 155 -5.60 -15.18 5.42
N ALA A 156 -5.19 -16.41 5.10
CA ALA A 156 -4.02 -17.03 5.71
C ALA A 156 -2.73 -16.37 5.23
N LEU A 157 -2.63 -16.08 3.93
CA LEU A 157 -1.53 -15.30 3.37
C LEU A 157 -1.48 -13.90 4.01
N ALA A 158 -2.59 -13.18 4.03
CA ALA A 158 -2.66 -11.84 4.62
C ALA A 158 -2.20 -11.85 6.08
N ALA A 159 -2.69 -12.78 6.91
CA ALA A 159 -2.31 -12.91 8.31
C ALA A 159 -0.81 -13.21 8.48
N ARG A 160 -0.23 -14.07 7.63
CA ARG A 160 1.21 -14.37 7.64
C ARG A 160 2.05 -13.13 7.30
N LEU A 161 1.66 -12.38 6.27
CA LEU A 161 2.37 -11.16 5.87
C LEU A 161 2.29 -10.07 6.95
N VAL A 162 1.14 -9.94 7.61
CA VAL A 162 0.96 -9.02 8.76
C VAL A 162 1.89 -9.39 9.91
N ALA A 163 1.93 -10.68 10.29
CA ALA A 163 2.80 -11.16 11.37
C ALA A 163 4.28 -10.92 11.06
N GLY A 164 4.72 -11.23 9.83
CA GLY A 164 6.09 -11.01 9.37
C GLY A 164 6.46 -9.52 9.30
N GLY A 165 5.55 -8.69 8.80
CA GLY A 165 5.72 -7.24 8.75
C GLY A 165 5.83 -6.64 10.15
N ARG A 166 4.96 -7.04 11.06
CA ARG A 166 4.99 -6.60 12.46
C ARG A 166 6.30 -6.97 13.15
N ALA A 167 6.76 -8.21 12.99
CA ALA A 167 8.03 -8.66 13.52
C ALA A 167 9.22 -7.86 12.96
N SER A 168 9.21 -7.55 11.66
CA SER A 168 10.25 -6.73 11.01
C SER A 168 10.24 -5.30 11.55
N TYR A 169 9.05 -4.70 11.74
CA TYR A 169 8.90 -3.38 12.33
C TYR A 169 9.47 -3.33 13.75
N GLU A 170 9.11 -4.28 14.60
CA GLU A 170 9.56 -4.33 16.01
C GLU A 170 11.07 -4.56 16.13
N ALA A 171 11.65 -5.34 15.23
CA ALA A 171 13.07 -5.62 15.22
C ALA A 171 13.94 -4.43 14.78
N GLN A 172 13.46 -3.61 13.82
CA GLN A 172 14.32 -2.66 13.11
C GLN A 172 13.89 -1.19 13.21
N PHE A 173 12.58 -0.89 13.38
CA PHE A 173 12.04 0.46 13.19
C PHE A 173 11.40 1.07 14.44
N THR A 174 11.50 0.42 15.59
CA THR A 174 11.03 0.99 16.86
C THR A 174 12.12 1.82 17.53
N LYS A 175 11.70 2.74 18.42
CA LYS A 175 12.64 3.51 19.24
C LYS A 175 13.59 2.60 20.05
N ALA A 176 13.08 1.46 20.55
CA ALA A 176 13.86 0.47 21.26
C ALA A 176 14.90 -0.23 20.36
N ALA A 177 14.59 -0.47 19.09
CA ALA A 177 15.54 -1.01 18.11
C ALA A 177 16.71 -0.03 17.90
N PHE A 178 16.42 1.24 17.65
CA PHE A 178 17.45 2.28 17.49
C PHE A 178 18.34 2.43 18.71
N GLN A 179 17.78 2.31 19.92
CA GLN A 179 18.57 2.38 21.16
C GLN A 179 19.51 1.18 21.32
N ARG A 180 19.08 -0.04 20.96
CA ARG A 180 19.94 -1.24 21.01
C ARG A 180 21.14 -1.11 20.09
N ASP A 181 20.93 -0.67 18.86
CA ASP A 181 21.99 -0.55 17.85
C ASP A 181 22.99 0.56 18.21
N SER A 182 22.53 1.63 18.88
CA SER A 182 23.38 2.73 19.35
C SER A 182 24.24 2.34 20.55
N LEU A 183 23.87 1.31 21.32
CA LEU A 183 24.64 0.81 22.50
C LEU A 183 25.62 -0.31 22.11
N ALA A 184 25.53 -0.82 20.86
CA ALA A 184 26.39 -1.88 20.34
C ALA A 184 27.62 -1.35 19.57
N LEU A 185 27.79 -0.03 19.47
CA LEU A 185 28.94 0.69 18.91
C LEU A 185 29.82 1.27 20.02
#